data_e54d81318dfc5abaaee3c3aad91d1c4e
#
_entry.id   e54d81318dfc5abaaee3c3aad91d1c4e
#
_cell.length_a   1.000
_cell.length_b   1.000
_cell.length_c   1.000
_cell.angle_alpha   90.00
_cell.angle_beta   90.00
_cell.angle_gamma   90.00
#
_symmetry.space_group_name_H-M   'P 1'
#
loop_
_entity.id
_entity.type
_entity.pdbx_description
1 polymer ?
#
loop_
_entity_poly.entity_id
_entity_poly.type
_entity_poly.pdbx_seq_one_letter_code
_entity_poly.pdbx_strand_id
1 'polypeptide(L)'
;MTFRPKPLSLSLFTILFVVLFLILLFTLGNLTYREFEHLDNKFRIANEHSAAVEIESALSEAISLSKEKTRQLAAWEEVGQQLNNPTFYSYWYQYRAKNIEHVSAYTLDVAIYDLHGNVLAPMDTSILPQKIDTDGIGHYIQVYNFEPLIVVIIPVMESLNGKKLGYLATLNNLFPILKGFSHFNHIDQSSIRVTIDEIDMISSRSLLENIDYRLTSAPYAQAIKPVVKQSLLQLAGTALILTLLIFPLAACLVNRPILQISQQIDQLQSSPRTAVKQQTVKPLFIKELDKIQTSLYAYHNRLNQANSYLDQKTQELDDIVQHDPLTGVMNRRAFDSYWRELTDVFKHSADEICLILFDINHFKALNDTYGHHTGDEVLIAVAQTLKQILHSRDQLFRLSGDEFATILMGIPSRKAMQIAKQCHLARIFHK
;
A
#
# COMPACT_ATOMS: atom_id res chain seq x y z
N MET A 1 7.72 27.43 22.71
CA MET A 1 8.31 26.06 22.66
C MET A 1 7.91 25.45 21.32
N THR A 2 8.77 25.50 20.35
CA THR A 2 8.55 24.85 19.05
C THR A 2 8.87 23.37 19.20
N PHE A 3 7.84 22.55 19.18
CA PHE A 3 7.95 21.08 19.14
C PHE A 3 8.64 20.70 17.82
N ARG A 4 9.97 20.44 17.86
CA ARG A 4 10.64 19.76 16.74
C ARG A 4 10.44 18.25 16.96
N PRO A 5 9.65 17.57 16.12
CA PRO A 5 9.53 16.12 16.20
C PRO A 5 10.93 15.51 15.99
N LYS A 6 11.27 14.50 16.80
CA LYS A 6 12.51 13.72 16.60
C LYS A 6 12.47 13.10 15.19
N PRO A 7 13.53 13.26 14.39
CA PRO A 7 13.58 12.66 13.07
C PRO A 7 13.49 11.13 13.20
N LEU A 8 12.55 10.55 12.43
CA LEU A 8 12.39 9.10 12.31
C LEU A 8 13.62 8.51 11.62
N SER A 9 14.07 7.35 12.09
CA SER A 9 15.14 6.63 11.40
C SER A 9 14.66 6.18 10.00
N LEU A 10 15.55 6.15 9.02
CA LEU A 10 15.23 5.76 7.65
C LEU A 10 14.63 4.35 7.58
N SER A 11 15.09 3.44 8.43
CA SER A 11 14.54 2.09 8.57
C SER A 11 13.10 2.09 9.09
N LEU A 12 12.78 2.95 10.05
CA LEU A 12 11.42 3.09 10.59
C LEU A 12 10.48 3.69 9.54
N PHE A 13 10.97 4.65 8.75
CA PHE A 13 10.21 5.24 7.65
C PHE A 13 9.88 4.20 6.57
N THR A 14 10.83 3.34 6.19
CA THR A 14 10.58 2.27 5.20
C THR A 14 9.60 1.22 5.72
N ILE A 15 9.68 0.83 7.00
CA ILE A 15 8.72 -0.08 7.63
C ILE A 15 7.30 0.56 7.62
N LEU A 16 7.19 1.83 8.02
CA LEU A 16 5.92 2.55 8.03
C LEU A 16 5.30 2.63 6.63
N PHE A 17 6.12 2.90 5.60
CA PHE A 17 5.67 2.93 4.21
C PHE A 17 5.12 1.58 3.75
N VAL A 18 5.80 0.47 4.08
CA VAL A 18 5.33 -0.89 3.74
C VAL A 18 4.03 -1.21 4.44
N VAL A 19 3.91 -0.88 5.74
CA VAL A 19 2.67 -1.08 6.49
C VAL A 19 1.52 -0.27 5.89
N LEU A 20 1.75 1.00 5.56
CA LEU A 20 0.75 1.85 4.92
C LEU A 20 0.32 1.31 3.55
N PHE A 21 1.27 0.82 2.76
CA PHE A 21 1.01 0.21 1.46
C PHE A 21 0.18 -1.08 1.59
N LEU A 22 0.48 -1.94 2.57
CA LEU A 22 -0.31 -3.13 2.85
C LEU A 22 -1.74 -2.80 3.31
N ILE A 23 -1.90 -1.78 4.16
CA ILE A 23 -3.21 -1.28 4.57
C ILE A 23 -4.00 -0.76 3.36
N LEU A 24 -3.36 -0.01 2.46
CA LEU A 24 -3.98 0.48 1.23
C LEU A 24 -4.44 -0.67 0.33
N LEU A 25 -3.61 -1.69 0.14
CA LEU A 25 -3.98 -2.88 -0.64
C LEU A 25 -5.13 -3.65 -0.01
N PHE A 26 -5.12 -3.80 1.31
CA PHE A 26 -6.20 -4.46 2.04
C PHE A 26 -7.53 -3.68 1.92
N THR A 27 -7.49 -2.36 2.06
CA THR A 27 -8.68 -1.50 1.93
C THR A 27 -9.23 -1.54 0.50
N LEU A 28 -8.36 -1.49 -0.51
CA LEU A 28 -8.76 -1.60 -1.92
C LEU A 28 -9.37 -2.97 -2.22
N GLY A 29 -8.75 -4.06 -1.75
CA GLY A 29 -9.28 -5.41 -1.88
C GLY A 29 -10.64 -5.60 -1.22
N ASN A 30 -10.83 -5.03 -0.03
CA ASN A 30 -12.12 -5.07 0.68
C ASN A 30 -13.20 -4.24 -0.05
N LEU A 31 -12.83 -3.08 -0.61
CA LEU A 31 -13.75 -2.26 -1.39
C LEU A 31 -14.23 -3.02 -2.66
N THR A 32 -13.31 -3.60 -3.41
CA THR A 32 -13.63 -4.39 -4.63
C THR A 32 -14.48 -5.61 -4.29
N TYR A 33 -14.22 -6.29 -3.16
CA TYR A 33 -15.02 -7.40 -2.70
C TYR A 33 -16.47 -6.98 -2.35
N ARG A 34 -16.65 -5.85 -1.65
CA ARG A 34 -17.98 -5.28 -1.33
C ARG A 34 -18.76 -4.89 -2.58
N GLU A 35 -18.11 -4.26 -3.54
CA GLU A 35 -18.74 -3.93 -4.83
C GLU A 35 -19.19 -5.19 -5.58
N PHE A 36 -18.39 -6.23 -5.54
CA PHE A 36 -18.76 -7.52 -6.12
C PHE A 36 -19.98 -8.15 -5.43
N GLU A 37 -20.03 -8.18 -4.09
CA GLU A 37 -21.20 -8.66 -3.34
C GLU A 37 -22.45 -7.84 -3.65
N HIS A 38 -22.31 -6.52 -3.79
CA HIS A 38 -23.42 -5.65 -4.15
C HIS A 38 -23.97 -5.96 -5.55
N LEU A 39 -23.09 -6.18 -6.51
CA LEU A 39 -23.46 -6.60 -7.87
C LEU A 39 -24.14 -7.97 -7.87
N ASP A 40 -23.59 -8.96 -7.18
CA ASP A 40 -24.18 -10.31 -7.05
C ASP A 40 -25.60 -10.24 -6.48
N ASN A 41 -25.80 -9.40 -5.48
CA ASN A 41 -27.13 -9.20 -4.87
C ASN A 41 -28.12 -8.52 -5.84
N LYS A 42 -27.66 -7.53 -6.62
CA LYS A 42 -28.49 -6.91 -7.66
C LYS A 42 -28.90 -7.92 -8.74
N PHE A 43 -27.95 -8.76 -9.18
CA PHE A 43 -28.27 -9.83 -10.14
C PHE A 43 -29.26 -10.84 -9.60
N ARG A 44 -29.12 -11.22 -8.31
CA ARG A 44 -30.07 -12.12 -7.66
C ARG A 44 -31.49 -11.53 -7.63
N ILE A 45 -31.65 -10.27 -7.23
CA ILE A 45 -32.94 -9.58 -7.20
C ILE A 45 -33.52 -9.47 -8.62
N ALA A 46 -32.70 -9.14 -9.61
CA ALA A 46 -33.12 -9.07 -11.00
C ALA A 46 -33.61 -10.43 -11.53
N ASN A 47 -32.91 -11.51 -11.21
CA ASN A 47 -33.32 -12.87 -11.56
C ASN A 47 -34.61 -13.30 -10.86
N GLU A 48 -34.80 -12.98 -9.58
CA GLU A 48 -36.03 -13.21 -8.86
C GLU A 48 -37.21 -12.47 -9.50
N HIS A 49 -37.01 -11.22 -9.89
CA HIS A 49 -38.04 -10.43 -10.58
C HIS A 49 -38.36 -11.00 -11.97
N SER A 50 -37.34 -11.38 -12.74
CA SER A 50 -37.54 -11.99 -14.08
C SER A 50 -38.28 -13.33 -13.95
N ALA A 51 -37.95 -14.15 -12.97
CA ALA A 51 -38.65 -15.41 -12.73
C ALA A 51 -40.11 -15.19 -12.31
N ALA A 52 -40.41 -14.18 -11.50
CA ALA A 52 -41.81 -13.82 -11.18
C ALA A 52 -42.61 -13.40 -12.40
N VAL A 53 -42.02 -12.67 -13.32
CA VAL A 53 -42.67 -12.30 -14.60
C VAL A 53 -42.85 -13.52 -15.51
N GLU A 54 -41.89 -14.44 -15.56
CA GLU A 54 -42.00 -15.67 -16.36
C GLU A 54 -43.13 -16.56 -15.85
N ILE A 55 -43.27 -16.76 -14.52
CA ILE A 55 -44.37 -17.61 -14.01
C ILE A 55 -45.75 -16.96 -14.19
N GLU A 56 -45.83 -15.63 -14.02
CA GLU A 56 -47.07 -14.89 -14.29
C GLU A 56 -47.48 -15.01 -15.77
N SER A 57 -46.56 -14.87 -16.70
CA SER A 57 -46.76 -15.03 -18.12
C SER A 57 -47.21 -16.45 -18.48
N ALA A 58 -46.53 -17.45 -17.90
CA ALA A 58 -46.88 -18.85 -18.13
C ALA A 58 -48.27 -19.20 -17.59
N LEU A 59 -48.67 -18.68 -16.43
CA LEU A 59 -50.01 -18.86 -15.90
C LEU A 59 -51.08 -18.19 -16.81
N SER A 60 -50.82 -16.96 -17.25
CA SER A 60 -51.70 -16.23 -18.13
C SER A 60 -51.90 -16.96 -19.46
N GLU A 61 -50.83 -17.52 -20.04
CA GLU A 61 -50.86 -18.31 -21.25
C GLU A 61 -51.64 -19.62 -21.05
N ALA A 62 -51.41 -20.31 -19.91
CA ALA A 62 -52.14 -21.53 -19.57
C ALA A 62 -53.64 -21.30 -19.44
N ILE A 63 -54.06 -20.19 -18.81
CA ILE A 63 -55.45 -19.79 -18.68
C ILE A 63 -56.02 -19.48 -20.07
N SER A 64 -55.32 -18.74 -20.90
CA SER A 64 -55.73 -18.39 -22.25
C SER A 64 -55.91 -19.60 -23.15
N LEU A 65 -54.95 -20.54 -23.09
CA LEU A 65 -55.01 -21.80 -23.85
C LEU A 65 -56.19 -22.65 -23.38
N SER A 66 -56.44 -22.75 -22.07
CA SER A 66 -57.62 -23.48 -21.54
C SER A 66 -58.93 -22.86 -22.03
N LYS A 67 -59.07 -21.54 -22.03
CA LYS A 67 -60.24 -20.84 -22.58
C LYS A 67 -60.45 -21.09 -24.07
N GLU A 68 -59.36 -21.03 -24.84
CA GLU A 68 -59.42 -21.25 -26.28
C GLU A 68 -59.84 -22.69 -26.61
N LYS A 69 -59.28 -23.67 -25.92
CA LYS A 69 -59.68 -25.08 -26.09
C LYS A 69 -61.12 -25.33 -25.70
N THR A 70 -61.60 -24.74 -24.61
CA THR A 70 -62.99 -24.83 -24.20
C THR A 70 -63.92 -24.18 -25.23
N ARG A 71 -63.53 -23.04 -25.83
CA ARG A 71 -64.26 -22.37 -26.92
C ARG A 71 -64.34 -23.27 -28.16
N GLN A 72 -63.26 -23.93 -28.52
CA GLN A 72 -63.24 -24.86 -29.64
C GLN A 72 -64.21 -26.04 -29.42
N LEU A 73 -64.26 -26.59 -28.17
CA LEU A 73 -65.21 -27.61 -27.78
C LEU A 73 -66.66 -27.14 -27.83
N ALA A 74 -66.92 -25.92 -27.27
CA ALA A 74 -68.27 -25.33 -27.25
C ALA A 74 -68.84 -25.11 -28.68
N ALA A 75 -67.96 -24.97 -29.70
CA ALA A 75 -68.35 -24.82 -31.09
C ALA A 75 -68.63 -26.15 -31.81
N TRP A 76 -68.41 -27.31 -31.16
CA TRP A 76 -68.70 -28.60 -31.72
C TRP A 76 -70.22 -28.78 -31.93
N GLU A 77 -70.60 -29.25 -33.07
CA GLU A 77 -72.01 -29.52 -33.43
C GLU A 77 -72.68 -30.53 -32.50
N GLU A 78 -71.89 -31.56 -32.07
CA GLU A 78 -72.37 -32.58 -31.11
C GLU A 78 -72.78 -31.95 -29.76
N VAL A 79 -72.09 -30.94 -29.29
CA VAL A 79 -72.42 -30.22 -28.00
C VAL A 79 -73.77 -29.50 -28.13
N GLY A 80 -74.02 -28.83 -29.27
CA GLY A 80 -75.36 -28.21 -29.63
C GLY A 80 -76.43 -29.22 -29.70
N GLN A 81 -76.14 -30.40 -30.29
CA GLN A 81 -77.13 -31.53 -30.42
C GLN A 81 -77.53 -32.04 -29.02
N GLN A 82 -76.59 -32.17 -28.06
CA GLN A 82 -76.94 -32.61 -26.69
C GLN A 82 -77.82 -31.60 -25.95
N LEU A 83 -77.63 -30.29 -26.22
CA LEU A 83 -78.47 -29.26 -25.64
C LEU A 83 -79.86 -29.22 -26.17
N ASN A 84 -80.03 -29.56 -27.46
CA ASN A 84 -81.33 -29.63 -28.11
C ASN A 84 -82.10 -30.93 -27.85
N ASN A 85 -81.38 -32.05 -27.67
CA ASN A 85 -81.96 -33.34 -27.30
C ASN A 85 -81.05 -34.12 -26.36
N PRO A 86 -81.22 -34.01 -25.07
CA PRO A 86 -80.34 -34.62 -24.05
C PRO A 86 -80.52 -36.13 -23.86
N THR A 87 -81.36 -36.78 -24.62
CA THR A 87 -81.71 -38.24 -24.49
C THR A 87 -80.48 -39.12 -24.49
N PHE A 88 -79.46 -38.76 -25.31
CA PHE A 88 -78.21 -39.54 -25.41
C PHE A 88 -77.05 -38.88 -24.69
N TYR A 89 -77.26 -37.94 -23.82
CA TYR A 89 -76.21 -37.21 -23.12
C TYR A 89 -75.32 -38.12 -22.27
N SER A 90 -75.88 -39.06 -21.49
CA SER A 90 -75.10 -39.99 -20.69
C SER A 90 -74.19 -40.86 -21.53
N TYR A 91 -74.67 -41.32 -22.69
CA TYR A 91 -73.84 -42.06 -23.62
C TYR A 91 -72.73 -41.19 -24.23
N TRP A 92 -73.05 -39.99 -24.72
CA TRP A 92 -72.10 -39.03 -25.26
C TRP A 92 -71.02 -38.69 -24.22
N TYR A 93 -71.39 -38.43 -22.95
CA TYR A 93 -70.48 -38.15 -21.85
C TYR A 93 -69.55 -39.33 -21.61
N GLN A 94 -70.06 -40.54 -21.48
CA GLN A 94 -69.31 -41.75 -21.16
C GLN A 94 -68.35 -42.15 -22.28
N TYR A 95 -68.71 -42.03 -23.50
CA TYR A 95 -67.94 -42.56 -24.64
C TYR A 95 -67.24 -41.50 -25.47
N ARG A 96 -67.69 -40.30 -25.46
CA ARG A 96 -67.08 -39.18 -26.24
C ARG A 96 -66.42 -38.15 -25.34
N ALA A 97 -67.09 -37.62 -24.34
CA ALA A 97 -66.52 -36.59 -23.45
C ALA A 97 -65.32 -37.11 -22.60
N LYS A 98 -65.40 -38.36 -22.12
CA LYS A 98 -64.29 -38.95 -21.36
C LYS A 98 -63.09 -39.33 -22.22
N ASN A 99 -63.20 -39.45 -23.52
CA ASN A 99 -62.15 -39.75 -24.48
C ASN A 99 -61.63 -38.48 -25.20
N ILE A 100 -61.62 -37.38 -24.51
CA ILE A 100 -61.26 -36.05 -25.07
C ILE A 100 -59.75 -35.90 -25.31
N GLU A 101 -58.93 -36.95 -25.15
CA GLU A 101 -57.48 -36.89 -25.45
C GLU A 101 -57.15 -36.27 -26.84
N HIS A 102 -58.06 -36.36 -27.78
CA HIS A 102 -57.95 -35.69 -29.08
C HIS A 102 -58.18 -34.19 -29.04
N VAL A 103 -58.77 -33.63 -27.93
CA VAL A 103 -59.11 -32.21 -27.85
C VAL A 103 -58.08 -31.45 -26.99
N SER A 104 -57.68 -32.02 -25.89
CA SER A 104 -56.58 -31.47 -25.05
C SER A 104 -56.05 -32.53 -24.08
N ALA A 105 -54.78 -32.78 -24.11
CA ALA A 105 -54.10 -33.65 -23.17
C ALA A 105 -54.22 -33.17 -21.70
N TYR A 106 -54.79 -32.01 -21.46
CA TYR A 106 -54.87 -31.37 -20.14
C TYR A 106 -56.30 -31.29 -19.60
N THR A 107 -57.33 -31.63 -20.41
CA THR A 107 -58.72 -31.61 -20.00
C THR A 107 -59.08 -32.88 -19.26
N LEU A 108 -59.47 -32.74 -18.02
CA LEU A 108 -59.81 -33.83 -17.12
C LEU A 108 -61.29 -34.23 -17.18
N ASP A 109 -62.17 -33.20 -17.35
CA ASP A 109 -63.62 -33.43 -17.37
C ASP A 109 -64.32 -32.35 -18.19
N VAL A 110 -65.51 -32.66 -18.67
CA VAL A 110 -66.40 -31.77 -19.45
C VAL A 110 -67.83 -31.97 -19.04
N ALA A 111 -68.57 -30.89 -18.84
CA ALA A 111 -69.98 -30.91 -18.53
C ALA A 111 -70.79 -29.92 -19.40
N ILE A 112 -72.01 -30.31 -19.79
CA ILE A 112 -72.94 -29.43 -20.49
C ILE A 112 -74.09 -29.05 -19.54
N TYR A 113 -74.43 -27.77 -19.55
CA TYR A 113 -75.46 -27.17 -18.68
C TYR A 113 -76.57 -26.49 -19.53
N ASP A 114 -77.78 -26.59 -19.01
CA ASP A 114 -78.92 -25.92 -19.61
C ASP A 114 -78.86 -24.39 -19.45
N LEU A 115 -79.83 -23.66 -19.98
CA LEU A 115 -79.92 -22.22 -19.85
C LEU A 115 -80.01 -21.72 -18.40
N HIS A 116 -80.46 -22.55 -17.48
CA HIS A 116 -80.62 -22.27 -16.05
C HIS A 116 -79.37 -22.64 -15.23
N GLY A 117 -78.35 -23.15 -15.90
CA GLY A 117 -77.08 -23.59 -15.28
C GLY A 117 -77.16 -24.95 -14.62
N ASN A 118 -78.15 -25.77 -14.83
CA ASN A 118 -78.19 -27.12 -14.30
C ASN A 118 -77.51 -28.07 -15.28
N VAL A 119 -76.76 -29.05 -14.76
CA VAL A 119 -76.12 -30.06 -15.59
C VAL A 119 -77.18 -30.92 -16.29
N LEU A 120 -76.93 -31.29 -17.55
CA LEU A 120 -77.93 -32.08 -18.32
C LEU A 120 -78.23 -33.48 -17.76
N ALA A 121 -77.28 -34.08 -17.08
CA ALA A 121 -77.50 -35.29 -16.29
C ALA A 121 -76.57 -35.29 -15.06
N PRO A 122 -77.01 -35.80 -13.91
CA PRO A 122 -76.18 -35.92 -12.72
C PRO A 122 -74.95 -36.81 -12.98
N MET A 123 -73.80 -36.35 -12.48
CA MET A 123 -72.54 -37.02 -12.66
C MET A 123 -71.91 -37.30 -11.30
N ASP A 124 -72.02 -38.52 -10.84
CA ASP A 124 -71.56 -38.94 -9.49
C ASP A 124 -70.04 -38.89 -9.32
N THR A 125 -69.28 -38.77 -10.40
CA THR A 125 -67.78 -38.83 -10.39
C THR A 125 -67.14 -37.54 -10.90
N SER A 126 -67.88 -36.52 -11.25
CA SER A 126 -67.36 -35.24 -11.76
C SER A 126 -67.02 -34.28 -10.61
N ILE A 127 -65.90 -33.62 -10.73
CA ILE A 127 -65.46 -32.50 -9.88
C ILE A 127 -66.20 -31.22 -10.27
N LEU A 128 -66.78 -31.18 -11.47
CA LEU A 128 -67.55 -30.04 -11.96
C LEU A 128 -68.88 -29.91 -11.18
N PRO A 129 -69.32 -28.69 -10.85
CA PRO A 129 -70.51 -28.46 -10.07
C PRO A 129 -71.78 -28.92 -10.75
N GLN A 130 -72.74 -29.47 -9.99
CA GLN A 130 -74.06 -29.84 -10.54
C GLN A 130 -74.85 -28.66 -11.05
N LYS A 131 -74.56 -27.48 -10.56
CA LYS A 131 -75.18 -26.23 -10.99
C LYS A 131 -74.12 -25.11 -11.06
N ILE A 132 -74.12 -24.35 -12.17
CA ILE A 132 -73.25 -23.21 -12.37
C ILE A 132 -74.02 -21.89 -12.17
N ASP A 133 -73.30 -20.83 -11.71
CA ASP A 133 -73.84 -19.48 -11.72
C ASP A 133 -73.80 -18.92 -13.16
N THR A 134 -74.97 -18.60 -13.72
CA THR A 134 -75.08 -18.09 -15.09
C THR A 134 -74.69 -16.63 -15.21
N ASP A 135 -74.60 -15.89 -14.12
CA ASP A 135 -74.16 -14.49 -14.10
C ASP A 135 -72.66 -14.38 -13.92
N GLY A 136 -72.01 -15.43 -13.39
CA GLY A 136 -70.57 -15.53 -13.16
C GLY A 136 -69.80 -16.24 -14.29
N ILE A 137 -70.21 -16.09 -15.55
CA ILE A 137 -69.60 -16.77 -16.69
C ILE A 137 -68.18 -16.34 -16.92
N GLY A 138 -67.25 -17.30 -16.95
CA GLY A 138 -65.83 -17.04 -17.21
C GLY A 138 -64.96 -18.22 -16.82
N HIS A 139 -64.13 -18.03 -15.84
CA HIS A 139 -63.30 -19.10 -15.31
C HIS A 139 -62.99 -18.83 -13.85
N TYR A 140 -62.74 -19.88 -13.11
CA TYR A 140 -62.16 -19.87 -11.77
C TYR A 140 -61.13 -20.97 -11.63
N ILE A 141 -60.20 -20.79 -10.72
CA ILE A 141 -59.14 -21.76 -10.42
C ILE A 141 -59.47 -22.39 -9.06
N GLN A 142 -59.31 -23.70 -8.96
CA GLN A 142 -59.36 -24.46 -7.74
C GLN A 142 -58.08 -25.27 -7.59
N VAL A 143 -57.73 -25.62 -6.39
CA VAL A 143 -56.58 -26.51 -6.12
C VAL A 143 -57.09 -27.77 -5.47
N TYR A 144 -56.70 -28.91 -5.97
CA TYR A 144 -57.04 -30.21 -5.42
C TYR A 144 -55.81 -31.13 -5.47
N ASN A 145 -55.44 -31.70 -4.34
CA ASN A 145 -54.24 -32.52 -4.18
C ASN A 145 -52.96 -31.79 -4.70
N PHE A 146 -52.74 -30.55 -4.34
CA PHE A 146 -51.64 -29.70 -4.82
C PHE A 146 -51.62 -29.46 -6.33
N GLU A 147 -52.69 -29.84 -7.04
CA GLU A 147 -52.80 -29.59 -8.47
C GLU A 147 -53.72 -28.39 -8.76
N PRO A 148 -53.25 -27.36 -9.48
CA PRO A 148 -54.06 -26.26 -9.87
C PRO A 148 -54.95 -26.65 -11.06
N LEU A 149 -56.22 -26.65 -10.84
CA LEU A 149 -57.27 -26.95 -11.83
C LEU A 149 -58.00 -25.66 -12.23
N ILE A 150 -58.27 -25.50 -13.51
CA ILE A 150 -59.08 -24.38 -14.02
C ILE A 150 -60.40 -24.91 -14.56
N VAL A 151 -61.46 -24.35 -14.02
CA VAL A 151 -62.82 -24.54 -14.59
C VAL A 151 -63.09 -23.36 -15.54
N VAL A 152 -63.39 -23.67 -16.78
CA VAL A 152 -63.73 -22.68 -17.80
C VAL A 152 -65.14 -22.93 -18.27
N ILE A 153 -66.01 -21.91 -18.16
CA ILE A 153 -67.42 -21.97 -18.51
C ILE A 153 -67.65 -21.02 -19.72
N ILE A 154 -68.15 -21.56 -20.82
CA ILE A 154 -68.41 -20.81 -22.02
C ILE A 154 -69.84 -21.04 -22.51
N PRO A 155 -70.57 -19.99 -22.98
CA PRO A 155 -71.87 -20.16 -23.54
C PRO A 155 -71.79 -20.89 -24.90
N VAL A 156 -72.69 -21.83 -25.14
CA VAL A 156 -72.87 -22.53 -26.40
C VAL A 156 -73.91 -21.78 -27.22
N MET A 157 -73.55 -21.42 -28.44
CA MET A 157 -74.40 -20.64 -29.34
C MET A 157 -74.83 -21.50 -30.50
N GLU A 158 -76.06 -21.30 -30.91
CA GLU A 158 -76.55 -21.95 -32.13
C GLU A 158 -75.89 -21.35 -33.39
N SER A 159 -75.39 -22.18 -34.27
CA SER A 159 -74.57 -21.73 -35.41
C SER A 159 -75.34 -20.88 -36.46
N LEU A 160 -76.65 -21.02 -36.49
CA LEU A 160 -77.45 -20.37 -37.57
C LEU A 160 -77.98 -18.98 -37.14
N ASN A 161 -78.35 -18.78 -35.88
CA ASN A 161 -79.02 -17.56 -35.44
C ASN A 161 -78.39 -16.91 -34.23
N GLY A 162 -77.27 -17.43 -33.74
CA GLY A 162 -76.56 -16.89 -32.58
C GLY A 162 -77.34 -16.96 -31.27
N LYS A 163 -78.40 -17.79 -31.21
CA LYS A 163 -79.12 -17.98 -29.92
C LYS A 163 -78.33 -18.80 -28.98
N LYS A 164 -78.28 -18.39 -27.69
CA LYS A 164 -77.68 -19.17 -26.63
C LYS A 164 -78.51 -20.43 -26.33
N LEU A 165 -77.88 -21.59 -26.38
CA LEU A 165 -78.47 -22.89 -26.10
C LEU A 165 -78.26 -23.37 -24.72
N GLY A 166 -77.15 -23.02 -24.07
CA GLY A 166 -76.74 -23.42 -22.76
C GLY A 166 -75.26 -23.08 -22.54
N TYR A 167 -74.55 -23.88 -21.73
CA TYR A 167 -73.16 -23.66 -21.41
C TYR A 167 -72.36 -24.96 -21.45
N LEU A 168 -71.09 -24.82 -21.79
CA LEU A 168 -70.10 -25.90 -21.66
C LEU A 168 -69.08 -25.49 -20.59
N ALA A 169 -68.81 -26.41 -19.65
CA ALA A 169 -67.70 -26.26 -18.72
C ALA A 169 -66.67 -27.32 -18.97
N THR A 170 -65.42 -26.94 -18.90
CA THR A 170 -64.27 -27.88 -18.89
C THR A 170 -63.47 -27.72 -17.62
N LEU A 171 -62.95 -28.82 -17.12
CA LEU A 171 -61.98 -28.88 -16.03
C LEU A 171 -60.60 -29.22 -16.64
N ASN A 172 -59.66 -28.30 -16.51
CA ASN A 172 -58.32 -28.49 -17.06
C ASN A 172 -57.24 -28.44 -15.97
N ASN A 173 -56.26 -29.33 -16.07
CA ASN A 173 -55.10 -29.29 -15.19
C ASN A 173 -54.11 -28.27 -15.72
N LEU A 174 -53.75 -27.27 -14.88
CA LEU A 174 -52.82 -26.21 -15.26
C LEU A 174 -51.34 -26.64 -15.19
N PHE A 175 -51.01 -27.66 -14.40
CA PHE A 175 -49.61 -28.07 -14.23
C PHE A 175 -48.94 -28.52 -15.53
N PRO A 176 -49.53 -29.45 -16.34
CA PRO A 176 -48.88 -29.82 -17.59
C PRO A 176 -48.69 -28.66 -18.55
N ILE A 177 -49.63 -27.69 -18.55
CA ILE A 177 -49.53 -26.51 -19.37
C ILE A 177 -48.45 -25.57 -18.88
N LEU A 178 -48.39 -25.31 -17.55
CA LEU A 178 -47.38 -24.49 -16.95
C LEU A 178 -45.97 -25.10 -17.16
N LYS A 179 -45.82 -26.40 -16.90
CA LYS A 179 -44.54 -27.10 -17.09
C LYS A 179 -44.15 -27.25 -18.59
N GLY A 180 -45.10 -27.13 -19.51
CA GLY A 180 -44.85 -27.14 -20.93
C GLY A 180 -44.44 -25.79 -21.52
N PHE A 181 -44.44 -24.72 -20.72
CA PHE A 181 -44.06 -23.38 -21.17
C PHE A 181 -42.59 -23.36 -21.60
N SER A 182 -42.32 -22.99 -22.83
CA SER A 182 -41.01 -23.11 -23.48
C SER A 182 -40.05 -21.95 -23.15
N HIS A 183 -40.52 -20.91 -22.48
CA HIS A 183 -39.77 -19.65 -22.29
C HIS A 183 -39.28 -19.45 -20.86
N PHE A 184 -39.19 -20.51 -20.05
CA PHE A 184 -38.53 -20.44 -18.76
C PHE A 184 -37.01 -20.40 -18.93
N ASN A 185 -36.41 -19.25 -18.62
CA ASN A 185 -34.98 -19.07 -18.62
C ASN A 185 -34.42 -18.99 -17.20
N HIS A 186 -35.23 -18.49 -16.26
CA HIS A 186 -34.81 -18.22 -14.87
C HIS A 186 -35.40 -19.22 -13.87
N ILE A 187 -36.29 -20.10 -14.31
CA ILE A 187 -37.01 -21.10 -13.48
C ILE A 187 -36.66 -22.51 -13.92
N ASP A 188 -36.35 -23.37 -12.95
CA ASP A 188 -36.32 -24.82 -13.18
C ASP A 188 -37.77 -25.35 -13.23
N GLN A 189 -38.24 -25.65 -14.43
CA GLN A 189 -39.59 -26.15 -14.70
C GLN A 189 -39.95 -27.37 -13.82
N SER A 190 -39.01 -28.26 -13.56
CA SER A 190 -39.24 -29.47 -12.75
C SER A 190 -39.52 -29.16 -11.30
N SER A 191 -39.11 -28.00 -10.83
CA SER A 191 -39.25 -27.56 -9.42
C SER A 191 -40.57 -26.88 -9.09
N ILE A 192 -41.36 -26.51 -10.09
CA ILE A 192 -42.63 -25.78 -9.90
C ILE A 192 -43.59 -26.66 -9.10
N ARG A 193 -44.06 -26.13 -7.96
CA ARG A 193 -44.99 -26.80 -7.04
C ARG A 193 -46.00 -25.78 -6.53
N VAL A 194 -47.22 -26.26 -6.23
CA VAL A 194 -48.22 -25.48 -5.48
C VAL A 194 -48.11 -25.88 -4.00
N THR A 195 -48.16 -24.90 -3.12
CA THR A 195 -47.98 -25.09 -1.67
C THR A 195 -49.28 -25.29 -0.92
N ILE A 196 -50.46 -25.05 -1.57
CA ILE A 196 -51.79 -25.22 -1.03
C ILE A 196 -52.30 -26.62 -1.47
N ASP A 197 -52.90 -27.36 -0.56
CA ASP A 197 -53.43 -28.69 -0.81
C ASP A 197 -54.83 -28.62 -1.46
N GLU A 198 -55.77 -27.90 -0.85
CA GLU A 198 -57.17 -27.84 -1.29
C GLU A 198 -57.76 -26.45 -1.10
N ILE A 199 -58.36 -25.91 -2.14
CA ILE A 199 -59.08 -24.65 -2.16
C ILE A 199 -60.09 -24.63 -3.29
N ASP A 200 -61.37 -24.33 -2.99
CA ASP A 200 -62.43 -24.36 -3.99
C ASP A 200 -62.39 -23.25 -5.03
N MET A 201 -62.00 -22.05 -4.60
CA MET A 201 -61.85 -20.91 -5.52
C MET A 201 -60.66 -20.02 -5.10
N ILE A 202 -59.81 -19.79 -6.08
CA ILE A 202 -58.61 -18.93 -5.88
C ILE A 202 -58.44 -18.00 -7.08
N SER A 203 -57.99 -16.79 -6.83
CA SER A 203 -57.62 -15.86 -7.92
C SER A 203 -56.26 -16.27 -8.52
N SER A 204 -56.04 -15.91 -9.79
CA SER A 204 -54.73 -16.13 -10.44
C SER A 204 -53.59 -15.48 -9.68
N ARG A 205 -53.80 -14.32 -9.07
CA ARG A 205 -52.83 -13.62 -8.25
C ARG A 205 -52.50 -14.39 -6.97
N SER A 206 -53.55 -14.85 -6.28
CA SER A 206 -53.34 -15.63 -5.07
C SER A 206 -52.74 -17.00 -5.31
N LEU A 207 -52.97 -17.61 -6.52
CA LEU A 207 -52.28 -18.80 -6.94
C LEU A 207 -50.78 -18.55 -7.14
N LEU A 208 -50.38 -17.43 -7.78
CA LEU A 208 -48.99 -17.04 -7.94
C LEU A 208 -48.23 -16.91 -6.62
N GLU A 209 -48.88 -16.37 -5.60
CA GLU A 209 -48.30 -16.24 -4.25
C GLU A 209 -48.02 -17.61 -3.58
N ASN A 210 -48.68 -18.67 -4.06
CA ASN A 210 -48.63 -20.02 -3.51
C ASN A 210 -47.92 -21.01 -4.48
N ILE A 211 -47.26 -20.50 -5.52
CA ILE A 211 -46.37 -21.30 -6.38
C ILE A 211 -44.94 -21.15 -5.89
N ASP A 212 -44.35 -22.27 -5.49
CA ASP A 212 -42.93 -22.35 -5.17
C ASP A 212 -42.15 -22.90 -6.37
N TYR A 213 -40.96 -22.34 -6.60
CA TYR A 213 -40.07 -22.75 -7.69
C TYR A 213 -38.62 -22.47 -7.36
N ARG A 214 -37.71 -23.21 -7.95
CA ARG A 214 -36.27 -22.95 -7.86
C ARG A 214 -35.82 -22.10 -9.02
N LEU A 215 -35.02 -21.11 -8.71
CA LEU A 215 -34.33 -20.32 -9.73
C LEU A 215 -33.29 -21.20 -10.41
N THR A 216 -33.27 -21.18 -11.72
CA THR A 216 -32.14 -21.73 -12.48
C THR A 216 -30.93 -20.90 -12.12
N SER A 217 -29.88 -21.55 -11.60
CA SER A 217 -28.64 -20.86 -11.31
C SER A 217 -28.10 -20.27 -12.61
N ALA A 218 -28.14 -18.94 -12.70
CA ALA A 218 -27.66 -18.25 -13.90
C ALA A 218 -26.26 -18.77 -14.22
N PRO A 219 -25.99 -19.36 -15.39
CA PRO A 219 -24.69 -19.93 -15.74
C PRO A 219 -23.55 -18.95 -15.54
N TYR A 220 -23.83 -17.65 -15.70
CA TYR A 220 -22.91 -16.57 -15.48
C TYR A 220 -22.48 -16.41 -14.02
N ALA A 221 -23.38 -16.54 -13.04
CA ALA A 221 -23.04 -16.38 -11.64
C ALA A 221 -22.13 -17.52 -11.15
N GLN A 222 -22.38 -18.76 -11.62
CA GLN A 222 -21.52 -19.89 -11.30
C GLN A 222 -20.14 -19.83 -11.96
N ALA A 223 -20.05 -19.28 -13.19
CA ALA A 223 -18.79 -19.12 -13.90
C ALA A 223 -17.99 -17.92 -13.42
N ILE A 224 -18.62 -16.80 -13.11
CA ILE A 224 -17.95 -15.53 -12.77
C ILE A 224 -17.47 -15.51 -11.32
N LYS A 225 -18.24 -16.01 -10.35
CA LYS A 225 -17.85 -16.05 -8.93
C LYS A 225 -16.48 -16.66 -8.66
N PRO A 226 -16.17 -17.88 -9.14
CA PRO A 226 -14.85 -18.46 -8.91
C PRO A 226 -13.74 -17.69 -9.62
N VAL A 227 -13.99 -17.15 -10.81
CA VAL A 227 -13.01 -16.36 -11.57
C VAL A 227 -12.65 -15.07 -10.84
N VAL A 228 -13.65 -14.33 -10.35
CA VAL A 228 -13.42 -13.09 -9.57
C VAL A 228 -12.67 -13.40 -8.28
N LYS A 229 -13.10 -14.43 -7.54
CA LYS A 229 -12.41 -14.84 -6.31
C LYS A 229 -10.96 -15.24 -6.58
N GLN A 230 -10.71 -16.01 -7.64
CA GLN A 230 -9.37 -16.41 -8.04
C GLN A 230 -8.52 -15.21 -8.46
N SER A 231 -9.08 -14.27 -9.24
CA SER A 231 -8.39 -13.05 -9.65
C SER A 231 -8.01 -12.16 -8.46
N LEU A 232 -8.90 -11.99 -7.48
CA LEU A 232 -8.61 -11.25 -6.25
C LEU A 232 -7.51 -11.94 -5.43
N LEU A 233 -7.53 -13.27 -5.30
CA LEU A 233 -6.49 -14.04 -4.64
C LEU A 233 -5.13 -13.93 -5.34
N GLN A 234 -5.11 -13.98 -6.67
CA GLN A 234 -3.90 -13.78 -7.47
C GLN A 234 -3.35 -12.36 -7.30
N LEU A 235 -4.22 -11.35 -7.32
CA LEU A 235 -3.82 -9.96 -7.12
C LEU A 235 -3.22 -9.74 -5.72
N ALA A 236 -3.84 -10.30 -4.69
CA ALA A 236 -3.31 -10.26 -3.33
C ALA A 236 -1.97 -11.00 -3.20
N GLY A 237 -1.85 -12.19 -3.80
CA GLY A 237 -0.61 -12.97 -3.82
C GLY A 237 0.53 -12.26 -4.55
N THR A 238 0.26 -11.71 -5.73
CA THR A 238 1.27 -10.94 -6.50
C THR A 238 1.71 -9.68 -5.77
N ALA A 239 0.78 -8.95 -5.13
CA ALA A 239 1.10 -7.78 -4.32
C ALA A 239 1.97 -8.15 -3.11
N LEU A 240 1.67 -9.25 -2.43
CA LEU A 240 2.48 -9.75 -1.31
C LEU A 240 3.90 -10.12 -1.77
N ILE A 241 4.03 -10.89 -2.85
CA ILE A 241 5.33 -11.27 -3.41
C ILE A 241 6.13 -10.02 -3.82
N LEU A 242 5.50 -9.08 -4.49
CA LEU A 242 6.14 -7.84 -4.92
C LEU A 242 6.66 -7.04 -3.71
N THR A 243 5.87 -6.96 -2.63
CA THR A 243 6.26 -6.29 -1.38
C THR A 243 7.45 -6.98 -0.73
N LEU A 244 7.45 -8.33 -0.68
CA LEU A 244 8.55 -9.13 -0.13
C LEU A 244 9.84 -9.01 -0.94
N LEU A 245 9.77 -8.73 -2.24
CA LEU A 245 10.92 -8.50 -3.11
C LEU A 245 11.42 -7.05 -3.06
N ILE A 246 10.52 -6.08 -3.10
CA ILE A 246 10.88 -4.65 -3.12
C ILE A 246 11.49 -4.20 -1.80
N PHE A 247 10.98 -4.69 -0.67
CA PHE A 247 11.46 -4.25 0.64
C PHE A 247 12.96 -4.55 0.89
N PRO A 248 13.44 -5.80 0.74
CA PRO A 248 14.87 -6.09 0.91
C PRO A 248 15.73 -5.44 -0.17
N LEU A 249 15.21 -5.29 -1.39
CA LEU A 249 15.90 -4.60 -2.46
C LEU A 249 16.10 -3.11 -2.12
N ALA A 250 15.06 -2.42 -1.66
CA ALA A 250 15.14 -1.04 -1.21
C ALA A 250 16.06 -0.89 0.01
N ALA A 251 16.00 -1.81 0.97
CA ALA A 251 16.91 -1.82 2.11
C ALA A 251 18.37 -2.00 1.69
N CYS A 252 18.64 -2.84 0.72
CA CYS A 252 19.99 -3.10 0.23
C CYS A 252 20.55 -1.96 -0.64
N LEU A 253 19.72 -1.42 -1.55
CA LEU A 253 20.14 -0.42 -2.54
C LEU A 253 20.15 1.02 -1.98
N VAL A 254 19.30 1.32 -1.01
CA VAL A 254 19.12 2.70 -0.50
C VAL A 254 19.58 2.83 0.96
N ASN A 255 19.00 2.03 1.87
CA ASN A 255 19.24 2.24 3.30
C ASN A 255 20.68 1.94 3.71
N ARG A 256 21.26 0.84 3.23
CA ARG A 256 22.66 0.48 3.58
C ARG A 256 23.66 1.52 3.11
N PRO A 257 23.66 1.97 1.84
CA PRO A 257 24.57 3.03 1.39
C PRO A 257 24.41 4.35 2.16
N ILE A 258 23.19 4.77 2.45
CA ILE A 258 22.95 6.01 3.21
C ILE A 258 23.51 5.88 4.64
N LEU A 259 23.29 4.75 5.31
CA LEU A 259 23.86 4.50 6.63
C LEU A 259 25.38 4.48 6.60
N GLN A 260 25.99 3.90 5.56
CA GLN A 260 27.45 3.91 5.38
C GLN A 260 28.00 5.33 5.22
N ILE A 261 27.36 6.16 4.38
CA ILE A 261 27.75 7.58 4.21
C ILE A 261 27.62 8.32 5.55
N SER A 262 26.52 8.12 6.28
CA SER A 262 26.32 8.75 7.60
C SER A 262 27.42 8.37 8.59
N GLN A 263 27.75 7.08 8.70
CA GLN A 263 28.84 6.60 9.58
C GLN A 263 30.21 7.16 9.17
N GLN A 264 30.45 7.30 7.88
CA GLN A 264 31.69 7.91 7.38
C GLN A 264 31.76 9.40 7.76
N ILE A 265 30.67 10.14 7.68
CA ILE A 265 30.61 11.54 8.12
C ILE A 265 30.95 11.63 9.63
N ASP A 266 30.35 10.77 10.45
CA ASP A 266 30.60 10.74 11.89
C ASP A 266 32.07 10.42 12.21
N GLN A 267 32.69 9.48 11.47
CA GLN A 267 34.11 9.17 11.59
C GLN A 267 35.01 10.33 11.19
N LEU A 268 34.66 11.07 10.12
CA LEU A 268 35.40 12.22 9.66
C LEU A 268 35.32 13.41 10.65
N GLN A 269 34.22 13.52 11.41
CA GLN A 269 34.06 14.52 12.47
C GLN A 269 34.85 14.18 13.72
N SER A 270 34.87 12.90 14.10
CA SER A 270 35.50 12.46 15.34
C SER A 270 37.04 12.34 15.28
N SER A 271 37.63 12.24 14.10
CA SER A 271 39.06 12.05 13.89
C SER A 271 39.62 12.99 12.82
N PRO A 272 39.69 14.30 13.08
CA PRO A 272 40.11 15.27 12.07
C PRO A 272 41.58 15.20 11.67
N ARG A 273 42.46 14.48 12.45
CA ARG A 273 43.93 14.46 12.25
C ARG A 273 44.55 13.17 11.80
N THR A 274 43.82 12.07 11.80
CA THR A 274 44.32 10.81 11.24
C THR A 274 44.05 10.76 9.75
N ALA A 275 45.15 10.68 8.97
CA ALA A 275 45.05 10.33 7.55
C ALA A 275 44.20 9.08 7.43
N VAL A 276 42.95 9.23 7.04
CA VAL A 276 42.10 8.09 6.67
C VAL A 276 42.87 7.39 5.53
N LYS A 277 43.46 6.22 5.85
CA LYS A 277 44.04 5.35 4.84
C LYS A 277 43.09 5.35 3.66
N GLN A 278 43.61 5.57 2.46
CA GLN A 278 42.86 5.47 1.20
C GLN A 278 42.09 4.15 1.19
N GLN A 279 40.93 4.15 1.86
CA GLN A 279 39.97 3.08 1.67
C GLN A 279 39.46 3.27 0.27
N THR A 280 39.74 2.27 -0.57
CA THR A 280 39.18 2.19 -1.91
C THR A 280 37.67 2.31 -1.77
N VAL A 281 37.14 3.49 -2.07
CA VAL A 281 35.72 3.79 -2.04
C VAL A 281 35.08 2.88 -3.07
N LYS A 282 34.32 1.88 -2.61
CA LYS A 282 33.58 1.01 -3.53
C LYS A 282 32.47 1.84 -4.16
N PRO A 283 32.33 1.84 -5.48
CA PRO A 283 31.29 2.60 -6.15
C PRO A 283 29.92 2.13 -5.67
N LEU A 284 29.05 3.08 -5.39
CA LEU A 284 27.67 2.81 -5.00
C LEU A 284 26.81 2.59 -6.25
N PHE A 285 25.81 1.73 -6.11
CA PHE A 285 24.92 1.38 -7.22
C PHE A 285 24.05 2.56 -7.70
N ILE A 286 23.76 3.52 -6.79
CA ILE A 286 22.99 4.71 -7.10
C ILE A 286 23.96 5.85 -7.39
N LYS A 287 23.94 6.37 -8.62
CA LYS A 287 24.84 7.40 -9.13
C LYS A 287 24.86 8.67 -8.28
N GLU A 288 23.71 9.08 -7.74
CA GLU A 288 23.58 10.25 -6.89
C GLU A 288 24.28 10.06 -5.54
N LEU A 289 24.16 8.88 -4.95
CA LEU A 289 24.85 8.53 -3.69
C LEU A 289 26.35 8.40 -3.89
N ASP A 290 26.77 7.80 -5.00
CA ASP A 290 28.18 7.70 -5.38
C ASP A 290 28.81 9.08 -5.57
N LYS A 291 28.11 10.01 -6.22
CA LYS A 291 28.53 11.39 -6.38
C LYS A 291 28.66 12.12 -5.03
N ILE A 292 27.69 11.92 -4.12
CA ILE A 292 27.74 12.52 -2.76
C ILE A 292 28.96 11.97 -2.02
N GLN A 293 29.17 10.67 -2.01
CA GLN A 293 30.31 10.04 -1.35
C GLN A 293 31.65 10.55 -1.91
N THR A 294 31.79 10.58 -3.23
CA THR A 294 33.00 11.08 -3.90
C THR A 294 33.26 12.55 -3.58
N SER A 295 32.22 13.39 -3.58
CA SER A 295 32.33 14.81 -3.24
C SER A 295 32.72 15.02 -1.77
N LEU A 296 32.20 14.21 -0.87
CA LEU A 296 32.53 14.24 0.54
C LEU A 296 34.03 13.95 0.78
N TYR A 297 34.54 12.89 0.14
CA TYR A 297 35.98 12.57 0.22
C TYR A 297 36.86 13.66 -0.37
N ALA A 298 36.46 14.22 -1.52
CA ALA A 298 37.21 15.31 -2.15
C ALA A 298 37.24 16.56 -1.24
N TYR A 299 36.12 16.88 -0.60
CA TYR A 299 36.06 17.99 0.34
C TYR A 299 36.92 17.75 1.60
N HIS A 300 36.82 16.56 2.18
CA HIS A 300 37.66 16.19 3.34
C HIS A 300 39.15 16.28 3.03
N ASN A 301 39.59 15.77 1.88
CA ASN A 301 41.00 15.86 1.45
C ASN A 301 41.47 17.32 1.29
N ARG A 302 40.63 18.19 0.70
CA ARG A 302 40.93 19.61 0.59
C ARG A 302 41.04 20.29 1.96
N LEU A 303 40.17 19.93 2.89
CA LEU A 303 40.18 20.44 4.23
C LEU A 303 41.43 20.03 5.00
N ASN A 304 41.86 18.76 4.87
CA ASN A 304 43.10 18.27 5.47
C ASN A 304 44.35 18.95 4.86
N GLN A 305 44.37 19.17 3.55
CA GLN A 305 45.46 19.93 2.90
C GLN A 305 45.48 21.38 3.36
N ALA A 306 44.34 22.05 3.49
CA ALA A 306 44.27 23.40 3.99
C ALA A 306 44.74 23.51 5.45
N ASN A 307 44.36 22.55 6.32
CA ASN A 307 44.80 22.52 7.71
C ASN A 307 46.32 22.28 7.83
N SER A 308 46.88 21.32 7.05
CA SER A 308 48.31 21.09 7.05
C SER A 308 49.12 22.30 6.55
N TYR A 309 48.59 23.01 5.55
CA TYR A 309 49.19 24.26 5.07
C TYR A 309 49.15 25.38 6.16
N LEU A 310 48.00 25.49 6.86
CA LEU A 310 47.88 26.45 7.96
C LEU A 310 48.83 26.10 9.11
N ASP A 311 48.96 24.83 9.50
CA ASP A 311 49.88 24.38 10.53
C ASP A 311 51.33 24.73 10.14
N GLN A 312 51.73 24.46 8.89
CA GLN A 312 53.06 24.82 8.36
C GLN A 312 53.29 26.36 8.44
N LYS A 313 52.29 27.12 7.96
CA LYS A 313 52.40 28.58 7.98
C LYS A 313 52.46 29.15 9.39
N THR A 314 51.73 28.56 10.34
CA THR A 314 51.77 28.97 11.74
C THR A 314 53.19 28.68 12.33
N GLN A 315 53.78 27.53 11.97
CA GLN A 315 55.13 27.21 12.42
C GLN A 315 56.19 28.11 11.80
N GLU A 316 56.10 28.44 10.51
CA GLU A 316 56.99 29.43 9.86
C GLU A 316 56.86 30.81 10.50
N LEU A 317 55.64 31.21 10.86
CA LEU A 317 55.43 32.51 11.57
C LEU A 317 56.00 32.48 12.99
N ASP A 318 55.83 31.38 13.74
CA ASP A 318 56.39 31.23 15.05
C ASP A 318 57.92 31.28 15.04
N ASP A 319 58.56 30.63 14.07
CA ASP A 319 60.01 30.68 13.88
C ASP A 319 60.52 32.11 13.59
N ILE A 320 59.84 32.86 12.73
CA ILE A 320 60.19 34.27 12.44
C ILE A 320 59.97 35.17 13.69
N VAL A 321 58.95 34.90 14.47
CA VAL A 321 58.58 35.69 15.64
C VAL A 321 59.51 35.46 16.84
N GLN A 322 60.12 34.25 16.91
CA GLN A 322 60.94 33.83 18.04
C GLN A 322 62.45 33.96 17.84
N HIS A 323 62.96 34.06 16.62
CA HIS A 323 64.39 34.16 16.32
C HIS A 323 64.81 35.56 15.91
N ASP A 324 66.05 35.91 16.22
CA ASP A 324 66.71 37.10 15.74
C ASP A 324 67.15 36.92 14.28
N PRO A 325 66.75 37.77 13.34
CA PRO A 325 67.01 37.53 11.93
C PRO A 325 68.47 37.67 11.54
N LEU A 326 69.30 38.36 12.31
CA LEU A 326 70.73 38.52 12.05
C LEU A 326 71.56 37.33 12.55
N THR A 327 71.34 36.92 13.78
CA THR A 327 72.19 35.95 14.47
C THR A 327 71.62 34.51 14.50
N GLY A 328 70.33 34.36 14.18
CA GLY A 328 69.63 33.07 14.17
C GLY A 328 69.49 32.44 15.54
N VAL A 329 69.77 33.15 16.64
CA VAL A 329 69.45 32.74 18.02
C VAL A 329 68.06 33.26 18.40
N MET A 330 67.53 32.84 19.54
CA MET A 330 66.23 33.32 19.98
C MET A 330 66.26 34.81 20.30
N ASN A 331 65.20 35.52 19.98
CA ASN A 331 65.09 36.96 20.20
C ASN A 331 64.55 37.28 21.61
N ARG A 332 64.46 38.56 21.94
CA ARG A 332 63.97 39.04 23.25
C ARG A 332 62.55 38.56 23.50
N ARG A 333 61.69 38.52 22.50
CA ARG A 333 60.31 38.05 22.71
C ARG A 333 60.25 36.58 23.11
N ALA A 334 61.09 35.77 22.53
CA ALA A 334 61.25 34.36 22.91
C ALA A 334 61.80 34.26 24.34
N PHE A 335 62.77 35.09 24.71
CA PHE A 335 63.30 35.18 26.08
C PHE A 335 62.20 35.53 27.10
N ASP A 336 61.40 36.56 26.87
CA ASP A 336 60.33 37.01 27.75
C ASP A 336 59.23 35.95 27.91
N SER A 337 58.94 35.20 26.87
CA SER A 337 57.99 34.12 26.93
C SER A 337 58.53 32.89 27.69
N TYR A 338 59.76 32.49 27.36
CA TYR A 338 60.45 31.36 28.02
C TYR A 338 60.71 31.61 29.51
N TRP A 339 61.08 32.85 29.84
CA TRP A 339 61.32 33.26 31.24
C TRP A 339 60.03 33.22 32.07
N ARG A 340 58.93 33.65 31.53
CA ARG A 340 57.60 33.54 32.19
C ARG A 340 57.20 32.10 32.45
N GLU A 341 57.32 31.25 31.45
CA GLU A 341 57.00 29.84 31.57
C GLU A 341 57.87 29.16 32.60
N LEU A 342 59.18 29.41 32.60
CA LEU A 342 60.10 28.90 33.59
C LEU A 342 59.75 29.34 35.02
N THR A 343 59.48 30.61 35.22
CA THR A 343 59.17 31.13 36.54
C THR A 343 57.88 30.57 37.10
N ASP A 344 56.91 30.23 36.29
CA ASP A 344 55.67 29.57 36.70
C ASP A 344 55.86 28.10 37.03
N VAL A 345 56.66 27.36 36.26
CA VAL A 345 56.98 25.93 36.48
C VAL A 345 57.86 25.76 37.71
N PHE A 346 58.85 26.63 37.89
CA PHE A 346 59.88 26.48 38.95
C PHE A 346 59.51 27.13 40.26
N LYS A 347 58.35 27.82 40.38
CA LYS A 347 57.83 28.30 41.65
C LYS A 347 57.77 27.20 42.79
N HIS A 348 57.69 25.94 42.38
CA HIS A 348 57.50 24.78 43.22
C HIS A 348 58.57 23.70 43.04
N SER A 349 59.64 23.97 42.26
CA SER A 349 60.79 23.06 42.09
C SER A 349 62.03 23.49 42.91
N ALA A 350 62.75 22.51 43.31
CA ALA A 350 64.05 22.75 44.02
C ALA A 350 65.23 22.87 43.03
N ASP A 351 64.95 22.85 41.73
CA ASP A 351 65.99 22.93 40.69
C ASP A 351 66.55 24.36 40.56
N GLU A 352 67.85 24.47 40.39
CA GLU A 352 68.52 25.76 40.20
C GLU A 352 68.36 26.20 38.72
N ILE A 353 67.98 27.45 38.53
CA ILE A 353 68.03 28.13 37.21
C ILE A 353 69.05 29.21 37.24
N CYS A 354 69.96 29.19 36.29
CA CYS A 354 70.98 30.18 36.18
C CYS A 354 70.79 31.01 34.92
N LEU A 355 70.65 32.30 35.02
CA LEU A 355 70.64 33.26 33.95
C LEU A 355 72.06 33.87 33.83
N ILE A 356 72.65 33.80 32.63
CA ILE A 356 73.86 34.50 32.26
C ILE A 356 73.56 35.53 31.22
N LEU A 357 73.98 36.76 31.48
CA LEU A 357 73.91 37.88 30.60
C LEU A 357 75.28 38.13 30.00
N PHE A 358 75.38 38.36 28.73
CA PHE A 358 76.54 38.70 27.97
C PHE A 358 76.40 40.05 27.33
N ASP A 359 77.43 40.86 27.30
CA ASP A 359 77.47 42.15 26.61
C ASP A 359 78.82 42.26 25.90
N ILE A 360 78.81 42.81 24.69
CA ILE A 360 80.05 42.95 23.88
C ILE A 360 80.71 44.30 24.22
N ASN A 361 81.81 44.21 24.92
CA ASN A 361 82.55 45.40 25.29
C ASN A 361 82.94 46.26 24.10
N HIS A 362 82.69 47.57 24.20
CA HIS A 362 83.01 48.55 23.21
C HIS A 362 82.39 48.35 21.83
N PHE A 363 81.24 47.60 21.71
CA PHE A 363 80.58 47.28 20.44
C PHE A 363 80.19 48.54 19.63
N LYS A 364 79.73 49.60 20.32
CA LYS A 364 79.49 50.88 19.67
C LYS A 364 80.73 51.46 19.04
N ALA A 365 81.88 51.50 19.71
CA ALA A 365 83.13 51.97 19.14
C ALA A 365 83.61 51.13 17.98
N LEU A 366 83.34 49.82 17.99
CA LEU A 366 83.60 48.93 16.87
C LEU A 366 82.77 49.29 15.64
N ASN A 367 81.50 49.54 15.84
CA ASN A 367 80.57 49.98 14.74
C ASN A 367 81.01 51.32 14.18
N ASP A 368 81.34 52.30 15.08
CA ASP A 368 81.77 53.61 14.66
C ASP A 368 83.10 53.62 13.92
N THR A 369 83.97 52.64 14.18
CA THR A 369 85.30 52.54 13.56
C THR A 369 85.29 51.69 12.27
N TYR A 370 84.55 50.60 12.24
CA TYR A 370 84.62 49.58 11.16
C TYR A 370 83.33 49.46 10.37
N GLY A 371 82.28 50.18 10.74
CA GLY A 371 80.98 50.17 10.13
C GLY A 371 80.07 49.07 10.66
N HIS A 372 78.75 49.27 10.45
CA HIS A 372 77.70 48.36 10.94
C HIS A 372 77.79 46.97 10.35
N HIS A 373 78.28 46.79 9.09
CA HIS A 373 78.44 45.48 8.48
C HIS A 373 79.47 44.59 9.28
N THR A 374 80.57 45.21 9.70
CA THR A 374 81.56 44.52 10.55
C THR A 374 80.96 44.21 11.94
N GLY A 375 80.15 45.11 12.50
CA GLY A 375 79.44 44.81 13.71
C GLY A 375 78.44 43.65 13.59
N ASP A 376 77.73 43.57 12.49
CA ASP A 376 76.81 42.43 12.21
C ASP A 376 77.57 41.10 12.12
N GLU A 377 78.73 41.08 11.44
CA GLU A 377 79.59 39.89 11.40
C GLU A 377 80.09 39.48 12.80
N VAL A 378 80.44 40.42 13.65
CA VAL A 378 80.83 40.19 15.04
C VAL A 378 79.67 39.63 15.86
N LEU A 379 78.47 40.13 15.71
CA LEU A 379 77.28 39.61 16.38
C LEU A 379 76.99 38.15 15.97
N ILE A 380 77.12 37.86 14.67
CA ILE A 380 76.97 36.48 14.17
C ILE A 380 78.05 35.55 14.74
N ALA A 381 79.28 35.99 14.76
CA ALA A 381 80.42 35.23 15.28
C ALA A 381 80.28 34.95 16.79
N VAL A 382 79.83 35.98 17.56
CA VAL A 382 79.53 35.82 19.02
C VAL A 382 78.43 34.82 19.21
N ALA A 383 77.34 34.93 18.50
CA ALA A 383 76.21 33.99 18.64
C ALA A 383 76.64 32.54 18.31
N GLN A 384 77.40 32.37 17.24
CA GLN A 384 77.94 31.03 16.89
C GLN A 384 78.86 30.49 17.91
N THR A 385 79.75 31.30 18.49
CA THR A 385 80.71 30.88 19.54
C THR A 385 79.96 30.50 20.81
N LEU A 386 79.02 31.31 21.24
CA LEU A 386 78.19 31.00 22.41
C LEU A 386 77.40 29.69 22.20
N LYS A 387 76.83 29.47 21.01
CA LYS A 387 76.12 28.26 20.67
C LYS A 387 76.99 27.02 20.66
N GLN A 388 78.26 27.10 20.36
CA GLN A 388 79.22 25.98 20.43
C GLN A 388 79.62 25.62 21.85
N ILE A 389 79.64 26.59 22.77
CA ILE A 389 80.01 26.37 24.17
C ILE A 389 78.81 25.84 24.97
N LEU A 390 77.63 26.28 24.63
CA LEU A 390 76.38 25.90 25.30
C LEU A 390 75.93 24.53 24.87
N HIS A 391 75.28 23.76 25.74
CA HIS A 391 74.68 22.47 25.40
C HIS A 391 73.37 22.63 24.64
N SER A 392 72.97 21.61 23.90
CA SER A 392 71.71 21.62 23.11
C SER A 392 70.47 21.88 23.97
N ARG A 393 70.52 21.79 25.28
CA ARG A 393 69.42 22.08 26.24
C ARG A 393 69.40 23.53 26.66
N ASP A 394 70.51 24.24 26.50
CA ASP A 394 70.63 25.61 26.95
C ASP A 394 70.10 26.53 25.88
N GLN A 395 69.27 27.44 26.26
CA GLN A 395 68.62 28.36 25.33
C GLN A 395 69.46 29.68 25.25
N LEU A 396 69.80 30.08 24.04
CA LEU A 396 70.58 31.31 23.78
C LEU A 396 69.66 32.36 23.13
N PHE A 397 69.66 33.54 23.71
CA PHE A 397 68.81 34.65 23.27
C PHE A 397 69.65 35.87 22.94
N ARG A 398 69.23 36.68 21.98
CA ARG A 398 69.70 38.04 21.77
C ARG A 398 68.63 39.02 22.29
N LEU A 399 68.96 39.79 23.32
CA LEU A 399 67.97 40.65 23.98
C LEU A 399 67.84 42.01 23.29
N SER A 400 68.99 42.59 22.94
CA SER A 400 69.01 43.85 22.20
C SER A 400 70.43 44.06 21.65
N GLY A 401 70.61 44.84 20.64
CA GLY A 401 71.92 45.27 20.11
C GLY A 401 73.02 44.23 20.28
N ASP A 402 73.89 44.43 21.27
CA ASP A 402 75.05 43.61 21.64
C ASP A 402 74.81 42.73 22.87
N GLU A 403 73.58 42.70 23.40
CA GLU A 403 73.22 41.93 24.60
C GLU A 403 72.70 40.55 24.26
N PHE A 404 73.32 39.51 24.84
CA PHE A 404 72.88 38.13 24.74
C PHE A 404 72.55 37.59 26.13
N ALA A 405 71.67 36.61 26.19
CA ALA A 405 71.33 35.89 27.40
C ALA A 405 71.32 34.42 27.18
N THR A 406 71.67 33.65 28.18
CA THR A 406 71.42 32.22 28.18
C THR A 406 70.78 31.75 29.47
N ILE A 407 69.88 30.81 29.39
CA ILE A 407 69.22 30.21 30.54
C ILE A 407 69.73 28.75 30.65
N LEU A 408 70.29 28.46 31.80
CA LEU A 408 70.85 27.13 32.17
C LEU A 408 69.94 26.49 33.23
N MET A 409 69.46 25.28 33.00
CA MET A 409 68.56 24.56 33.91
C MET A 409 69.24 23.36 34.56
N GLY A 410 68.94 23.13 35.82
CA GLY A 410 69.46 21.96 36.59
C GLY A 410 70.96 21.90 36.73
N ILE A 411 71.62 23.03 36.62
CA ILE A 411 73.08 23.14 36.73
C ILE A 411 73.45 23.93 38.01
N PRO A 412 74.32 23.39 38.89
CA PRO A 412 74.79 24.11 40.11
C PRO A 412 75.44 25.43 39.72
N SER A 413 75.18 26.48 40.50
CA SER A 413 75.76 27.82 40.28
C SER A 413 77.28 27.84 40.05
N ARG A 414 78.02 26.95 40.65
CA ARG A 414 79.49 26.79 40.47
C ARG A 414 79.80 26.38 39.02
N LYS A 415 78.98 25.49 38.41
CA LYS A 415 79.17 25.02 37.04
C LYS A 415 78.71 26.10 36.02
N ALA A 416 77.62 26.82 36.32
CA ALA A 416 77.18 27.94 35.51
C ALA A 416 78.26 29.03 35.43
N MET A 417 78.93 29.32 36.55
CA MET A 417 80.05 30.25 36.60
C MET A 417 81.26 29.79 35.78
N GLN A 418 81.53 28.47 35.67
CA GLN A 418 82.53 27.93 34.74
C GLN A 418 82.16 28.15 33.27
N ILE A 419 80.88 27.89 32.91
CA ILE A 419 80.41 28.15 31.56
C ILE A 419 80.50 29.62 31.21
N ALA A 420 80.07 30.51 32.12
CA ALA A 420 80.24 31.96 31.94
C ALA A 420 81.69 32.37 31.66
N LYS A 421 82.66 31.82 32.48
CA LYS A 421 84.08 32.05 32.22
C LYS A 421 84.57 31.49 30.89
N GLN A 422 84.11 30.32 30.50
CA GLN A 422 84.49 29.76 29.16
C GLN A 422 83.96 30.67 28.06
N CYS A 423 82.74 31.15 28.14
CA CYS A 423 82.18 32.09 27.20
C CYS A 423 83.00 33.42 27.13
N HIS A 424 83.36 33.92 28.29
CA HIS A 424 84.20 35.13 28.36
C HIS A 424 85.60 34.97 27.84
N LEU A 425 86.23 33.83 28.01
CA LEU A 425 87.61 33.50 27.58
C LEU A 425 87.65 33.03 26.09
N ALA A 426 86.52 32.78 25.50
CA ALA A 426 86.44 32.41 24.08
C ALA A 426 86.96 33.59 23.24
N ARG A 427 88.13 33.46 22.64
CA ARG A 427 88.72 34.44 21.77
C ARG A 427 87.91 34.50 20.50
N ILE A 428 87.00 35.49 20.44
CA ILE A 428 86.09 35.68 19.27
C ILE A 428 86.86 36.20 18.05
N PHE A 429 88.12 36.59 18.26
CA PHE A 429 88.98 37.03 17.14
C PHE A 429 90.26 36.19 17.13
N HIS A 430 90.26 35.14 16.33
CA HIS A 430 91.49 34.58 15.75
C HIS A 430 91.35 34.59 14.25
N LYS A 431 91.85 35.64 13.69
CA LYS A 431 92.38 36.11 12.40
C LYS A 431 91.69 37.30 11.89
#